data_5ea0894c5d3875e15cad1b8cfa5b9719
#
_entry.id   5ea0894c5d3875e15cad1b8cfa5b9719
#
_cell.length_a   1.000
_cell.length_b   1.000
_cell.length_c   1.000
_cell.angle_alpha   90.00
_cell.angle_beta   90.00
_cell.angle_gamma   90.00
#
_symmetry.space_group_name_H-M   'P 1'
#
loop_
_entity.id
_entity.type
_entity.pdbx_description
1 polymer ?
#
loop_
_entity_poly.entity_id
_entity_poly.type
_entity_poly.pdbx_seq_one_letter_code
_entity_poly.pdbx_strand_id
1 'polypeptide(L)'
;MRGFLASSIGVTCAAALALPLTLPSADAAAATGVPGVPGADERLGAHVKPATTTGPAATTGPATTGPATTTKPATGAGSRTTPGPAVGGKPAAEARPVADVKPVAGAKPVAGAKPVAGGKPGARGRPAADALSGTTRSLPLVPLDGSDRAGDTGRPQGLPRRDVAPFSLLGVVWDDPEAELRGSVQVRTRATGGTAWSAWQDLEAHNHEHAADPGTAERDSGRVRGSTAPLWVGDSDGVEVRVRPAPAERGQDGRTTAPRLPTGLRLELVDPGEEPPPGGAPVDVPRANSLAAASAAASAVNADLAPLGAPLIPELTKAQTEADLLTTLGLANTTAARPYVGPRPAIITRRGWGADERLRERDFAYTKTVKAAFLHHTVTGNKYRCSQAPSVLRSIYRYHVKSSGWRDIGYNFAVDKCGNIYEGRAGGVAKPVLGAHTLGFNTNSMGIAVIGTYTSAAPPKAAVNAVARLTAWKLGLFGANPRGKTYLKSGGGNLYRKGTKVRLHVISGHRDGFATECPGRRLYGKLGTARAASARLQGR
;
A
#
# COMPACT_ATOMS: atom_id res chain seq x y z
N MET A 1 -49.29 42.86 19.48
CA MET A 1 -49.56 42.67 20.93
C MET A 1 -49.13 41.27 21.31
N ARG A 2 -48.25 41.18 22.31
CA ARG A 2 -47.95 40.04 23.18
C ARG A 2 -47.22 38.85 22.49
N GLY A 3 -46.14 38.31 22.97
CA GLY A 3 -45.31 38.59 24.15
C GLY A 3 -44.19 37.57 24.16
N PHE A 4 -42.99 38.02 24.48
CA PHE A 4 -41.76 37.21 24.67
C PHE A 4 -41.90 36.34 25.93
N LEU A 5 -41.43 35.10 25.87
CA LEU A 5 -40.98 34.38 27.05
C LEU A 5 -39.59 33.79 26.79
N ALA A 6 -38.58 34.41 27.39
CA ALA A 6 -37.25 33.93 27.51
C ALA A 6 -37.18 32.88 28.64
N SER A 7 -36.59 31.73 28.39
CA SER A 7 -36.27 30.74 29.41
C SER A 7 -34.76 30.62 29.53
N SER A 8 -34.24 31.19 30.60
CA SER A 8 -32.84 31.09 31.04
C SER A 8 -32.62 29.73 31.73
N ILE A 9 -31.67 28.93 31.21
CA ILE A 9 -31.18 27.74 31.92
C ILE A 9 -29.80 28.11 32.50
N GLY A 10 -29.76 28.14 33.83
CA GLY A 10 -28.57 28.42 34.62
C GLY A 10 -27.54 27.29 34.55
N VAL A 11 -26.30 27.68 34.36
CA VAL A 11 -25.11 26.81 34.44
C VAL A 11 -24.69 26.78 35.91
N THR A 12 -24.80 25.62 36.55
CA THR A 12 -24.21 25.36 37.87
C THR A 12 -22.78 24.84 37.68
N CYS A 13 -21.79 25.66 38.07
CA CYS A 13 -20.41 25.24 38.27
C CYS A 13 -20.29 24.32 39.48
N ALA A 14 -19.88 23.07 39.25
CA ALA A 14 -19.39 22.19 40.31
C ALA A 14 -17.87 22.33 40.41
N ALA A 15 -17.40 22.87 41.51
CA ALA A 15 -15.99 22.91 41.88
C ALA A 15 -15.53 21.53 42.36
N ALA A 16 -14.56 20.95 41.66
CA ALA A 16 -13.88 19.73 42.07
C ALA A 16 -12.69 20.07 42.98
N LEU A 17 -12.76 19.62 44.23
CA LEU A 17 -11.68 19.66 45.22
C LEU A 17 -10.54 18.71 44.77
N ALA A 18 -9.35 19.27 44.57
CA ALA A 18 -8.11 18.52 44.41
C ALA A 18 -7.57 18.14 45.79
N LEU A 19 -7.40 16.86 46.05
CA LEU A 19 -6.63 16.31 47.16
C LEU A 19 -5.25 15.88 46.64
N PRO A 20 -4.14 16.23 47.33
CA PRO A 20 -2.82 15.78 46.94
C PRO A 20 -2.57 14.34 47.41
N LEU A 21 -2.23 13.46 46.51
CA LEU A 21 -1.71 12.13 46.80
C LEU A 21 -0.18 12.25 47.03
N THR A 22 0.22 12.02 48.28
CA THR A 22 1.61 11.83 48.68
C THR A 22 2.04 10.40 48.36
N LEU A 23 3.10 10.28 47.56
CA LEU A 23 3.83 9.02 47.30
C LEU A 23 4.87 8.80 48.41
N PRO A 24 5.06 7.60 48.93
CA PRO A 24 6.17 7.30 49.82
C PRO A 24 7.45 7.05 49.00
N SER A 25 8.52 7.72 49.42
CA SER A 25 9.89 7.49 48.97
C SER A 25 10.41 6.17 49.54
N ALA A 26 10.96 5.30 48.71
CA ALA A 26 11.72 4.14 49.15
C ALA A 26 13.23 4.48 49.10
N ASP A 27 13.84 4.35 50.26
CA ASP A 27 15.26 4.56 50.52
C ASP A 27 16.14 3.54 49.77
N ALA A 28 17.25 4.06 49.26
CA ALA A 28 18.37 3.30 48.73
C ALA A 28 19.26 2.81 49.87
N ALA A 29 19.47 1.53 49.98
CA ALA A 29 20.52 0.93 50.77
C ALA A 29 21.69 0.52 49.88
N ALA A 30 22.82 1.17 50.05
CA ALA A 30 24.11 0.81 49.51
C ALA A 30 24.71 -0.37 50.25
N ALA A 31 25.25 -1.35 49.55
CA ALA A 31 26.21 -2.30 50.09
C ALA A 31 27.40 -2.46 49.15
N THR A 32 28.50 -2.00 49.64
CA THR A 32 29.89 -2.15 49.16
C THR A 32 30.40 -3.56 49.31
N GLY A 33 31.27 -4.01 48.38
CA GLY A 33 32.09 -5.21 48.57
C GLY A 33 32.69 -5.79 47.31
N VAL A 34 33.85 -5.31 46.91
CA VAL A 34 34.86 -6.03 46.12
C VAL A 34 35.91 -6.52 47.14
N PRO A 35 36.55 -7.69 47.05
CA PRO A 35 37.70 -7.84 46.15
C PRO A 35 37.99 -9.28 45.62
N GLY A 36 38.87 -9.35 44.62
CA GLY A 36 39.86 -10.42 44.52
C GLY A 36 39.95 -11.17 43.20
N VAL A 37 40.85 -10.72 42.35
CA VAL A 37 41.56 -11.56 41.35
C VAL A 37 42.80 -12.14 42.02
N PRO A 38 43.26 -13.35 41.70
CA PRO A 38 44.32 -13.61 40.72
C PRO A 38 44.04 -14.89 39.89
N GLY A 39 44.50 -15.09 38.68
CA GLY A 39 45.76 -14.87 38.05
C GLY A 39 46.30 -16.16 37.47
N ALA A 40 46.73 -16.16 36.21
CA ALA A 40 47.74 -16.99 35.56
C ALA A 40 47.39 -18.50 35.36
N ASP A 41 47.70 -19.19 34.35
CA ASP A 41 48.62 -19.17 33.23
C ASP A 41 48.57 -20.51 32.47
N GLU A 42 49.05 -20.45 31.25
CA GLU A 42 49.75 -21.47 30.45
C GLU A 42 49.01 -22.57 29.69
N ARG A 43 48.96 -22.39 28.37
CA ARG A 43 49.80 -23.00 27.30
C ARG A 43 49.52 -24.43 26.84
N LEU A 44 49.61 -24.52 25.51
CA LEU A 44 50.04 -25.63 24.64
C LEU A 44 48.97 -26.73 24.40
N GLY A 45 48.63 -27.12 23.23
CA GLY A 45 49.29 -27.14 21.96
C GLY A 45 48.74 -28.25 21.09
N ALA A 46 48.85 -28.05 19.82
CA ALA A 46 49.08 -29.03 18.76
C ALA A 46 47.94 -29.86 18.19
N HIS A 47 47.64 -29.47 16.95
CA HIS A 47 47.63 -30.31 15.73
C HIS A 47 46.95 -31.68 15.79
N VAL A 48 46.02 -31.94 14.87
CA VAL A 48 46.22 -32.82 13.70
C VAL A 48 44.99 -32.85 12.79
N LYS A 49 45.16 -32.53 11.52
CA LYS A 49 44.39 -32.93 10.33
C LYS A 49 45.16 -34.12 9.74
N PRO A 50 44.74 -34.80 8.67
CA PRO A 50 43.45 -35.25 8.14
C PRO A 50 43.43 -36.77 7.85
N ALA A 51 42.33 -37.32 7.34
CA ALA A 51 42.40 -38.45 6.43
C ALA A 51 41.14 -38.59 5.56
N THR A 52 41.38 -38.48 4.29
CA THR A 52 40.71 -38.97 3.11
C THR A 52 40.52 -40.49 3.13
N THR A 53 39.44 -41.00 2.51
CA THR A 53 39.50 -42.05 1.46
C THR A 53 38.09 -42.44 1.00
N THR A 54 37.85 -42.21 -0.27
CA THR A 54 37.54 -43.09 -1.41
C THR A 54 36.25 -43.91 -1.40
N GLY A 55 35.44 -43.67 -2.47
CA GLY A 55 34.42 -44.57 -2.97
C GLY A 55 34.98 -45.88 -3.54
N PRO A 56 34.22 -46.71 -4.21
CA PRO A 56 33.61 -46.44 -5.51
C PRO A 56 32.26 -47.18 -5.81
N ALA A 57 31.53 -46.68 -6.74
CA ALA A 57 31.13 -47.15 -8.08
C ALA A 57 30.17 -48.37 -8.23
N ALA A 58 29.11 -48.07 -8.99
CA ALA A 58 28.53 -48.80 -10.12
C ALA A 58 27.75 -50.10 -9.79
N THR A 59 26.60 -50.38 -10.35
CA THR A 59 26.25 -50.58 -11.76
C THR A 59 24.77 -51.00 -11.92
N THR A 60 24.23 -50.64 -13.05
CA THR A 60 23.28 -51.30 -13.97
C THR A 60 21.79 -51.42 -13.63
N GLY A 61 20.99 -50.78 -14.53
CA GLY A 61 19.66 -51.24 -14.87
C GLY A 61 19.69 -52.55 -15.69
N PRO A 62 18.66 -52.94 -16.43
CA PRO A 62 17.65 -52.17 -17.14
C PRO A 62 16.22 -52.78 -17.25
N ALA A 63 15.28 -52.00 -17.85
CA ALA A 63 14.25 -52.35 -18.84
C ALA A 63 13.16 -53.35 -18.43
N THR A 64 11.91 -53.21 -18.76
CA THR A 64 11.14 -53.03 -19.95
C THR A 64 9.67 -53.41 -19.70
N THR A 65 8.83 -52.78 -20.50
CA THR A 65 7.57 -53.23 -21.15
C THR A 65 6.25 -52.92 -20.45
N GLY A 66 5.50 -52.02 -21.12
CA GLY A 66 4.04 -52.04 -21.11
C GLY A 66 3.50 -53.19 -21.99
N PRO A 67 2.29 -53.20 -22.49
CA PRO A 67 1.27 -52.14 -22.69
C PRO A 67 -0.22 -52.61 -22.52
N ALA A 68 -1.15 -51.61 -22.69
CA ALA A 68 -2.50 -51.75 -23.28
C ALA A 68 -3.55 -52.59 -22.54
N THR A 69 -4.82 -52.29 -22.51
CA THR A 69 -5.80 -51.87 -23.50
C THR A 69 -7.19 -51.70 -22.84
N THR A 70 -7.90 -50.70 -23.32
CA THR A 70 -9.34 -50.65 -23.66
C THR A 70 -10.37 -51.42 -22.84
N THR A 71 -11.43 -50.74 -22.39
CA THR A 71 -12.76 -50.88 -23.00
C THR A 71 -13.84 -50.02 -22.32
N LYS A 72 -14.56 -49.29 -23.14
CA LYS A 72 -15.94 -48.84 -22.91
C LYS A 72 -16.88 -49.94 -23.44
N PRO A 73 -18.12 -50.13 -22.96
CA PRO A 73 -19.30 -49.40 -23.43
C PRO A 73 -20.41 -49.22 -22.37
N ALA A 74 -21.21 -48.19 -22.40
CA ALA A 74 -22.41 -47.84 -23.14
C ALA A 74 -23.73 -48.34 -22.52
N THR A 75 -24.69 -47.37 -22.41
CA THR A 75 -26.15 -47.41 -22.59
C THR A 75 -27.11 -47.91 -21.50
N GLY A 76 -28.16 -47.09 -21.33
CA GLY A 76 -29.47 -47.40 -20.73
C GLY A 76 -30.04 -46.17 -19.99
N ALA A 77 -30.79 -45.26 -20.48
CA ALA A 77 -32.14 -45.09 -21.04
C ALA A 77 -33.28 -45.24 -20.00
N GLY A 78 -34.08 -44.18 -19.89
CA GLY A 78 -35.49 -44.17 -19.40
C GLY A 78 -35.64 -43.64 -17.96
N SER A 79 -36.59 -42.82 -17.59
CA SER A 79 -37.81 -42.31 -18.18
C SER A 79 -38.35 -41.13 -17.35
N ARG A 80 -39.07 -40.28 -18.02
CA ARG A 80 -39.92 -39.16 -17.59
C ARG A 80 -40.80 -39.44 -16.37
N THR A 81 -41.04 -38.37 -15.58
CA THR A 81 -42.40 -37.91 -15.18
C THR A 81 -42.37 -36.50 -14.62
N THR A 82 -43.09 -35.58 -15.23
CA THR A 82 -43.75 -34.41 -14.64
C THR A 82 -45.18 -34.81 -14.28
N PRO A 83 -45.92 -34.09 -13.36
CA PRO A 83 -46.35 -32.71 -13.53
C PRO A 83 -46.47 -31.88 -12.22
N GLY A 84 -46.65 -30.53 -12.38
CA GLY A 84 -47.08 -29.60 -11.36
C GLY A 84 -48.56 -29.72 -10.99
N PRO A 85 -49.19 -28.72 -10.26
CA PRO A 85 -49.15 -27.28 -10.50
C PRO A 85 -49.17 -26.36 -9.26
N ALA A 86 -48.87 -25.12 -9.51
CA ALA A 86 -49.27 -23.82 -8.98
C ALA A 86 -50.15 -23.68 -7.73
N VAL A 87 -49.73 -22.78 -6.82
CA VAL A 87 -50.65 -21.83 -6.15
C VAL A 87 -49.92 -20.47 -6.01
N GLY A 88 -50.64 -19.41 -6.43
CA GLY A 88 -50.15 -18.04 -6.54
C GLY A 88 -50.16 -17.27 -5.24
N GLY A 89 -49.30 -16.27 -5.20
CA GLY A 89 -49.29 -15.18 -4.24
C GLY A 89 -48.84 -13.91 -4.94
N LYS A 90 -49.75 -12.92 -4.97
CA LYS A 90 -49.59 -11.61 -5.62
C LYS A 90 -48.43 -10.79 -5.04
N PRO A 91 -47.78 -9.88 -5.81
CA PRO A 91 -46.75 -8.96 -5.35
C PRO A 91 -47.36 -7.74 -4.70
N ALA A 92 -46.72 -7.25 -3.66
CA ALA A 92 -47.02 -5.98 -3.00
C ALA A 92 -46.22 -4.83 -3.64
N ALA A 93 -46.91 -3.71 -3.69
CA ALA A 93 -46.75 -2.44 -4.37
C ALA A 93 -45.35 -1.81 -4.43
N GLU A 94 -45.09 -1.23 -5.60
CA GLU A 94 -44.06 -0.24 -5.94
C GLU A 94 -44.20 1.05 -5.10
N ALA A 95 -43.11 1.50 -4.52
CA ALA A 95 -42.99 2.86 -3.97
C ALA A 95 -42.48 3.82 -5.07
N ARG A 96 -43.27 4.86 -5.33
CA ARG A 96 -43.02 5.93 -6.30
C ARG A 96 -41.80 6.77 -5.92
N PRO A 97 -41.06 7.34 -6.89
CA PRO A 97 -39.99 8.30 -6.62
C PRO A 97 -40.56 9.69 -6.27
N VAL A 98 -39.92 10.35 -5.33
CA VAL A 98 -40.20 11.72 -4.92
C VAL A 98 -39.52 12.70 -5.89
N ALA A 99 -40.30 13.72 -6.28
CA ALA A 99 -40.04 14.69 -7.33
C ALA A 99 -38.88 15.66 -7.04
N ASP A 100 -38.35 16.15 -8.14
CA ASP A 100 -37.41 17.25 -8.38
C ASP A 100 -37.49 18.45 -7.42
N VAL A 101 -36.33 18.85 -6.89
CA VAL A 101 -36.11 20.19 -6.34
C VAL A 101 -35.25 20.97 -7.34
N LYS A 102 -35.85 22.01 -7.94
CA LYS A 102 -35.23 22.97 -8.85
C LYS A 102 -34.16 23.83 -8.14
N PRO A 103 -33.04 24.14 -8.79
CA PRO A 103 -32.08 25.10 -8.26
C PRO A 103 -32.57 26.55 -8.41
N VAL A 104 -32.34 27.33 -7.35
CA VAL A 104 -32.59 28.78 -7.32
C VAL A 104 -31.42 29.49 -8.01
N ALA A 105 -31.74 30.27 -9.03
CA ALA A 105 -30.80 31.13 -9.75
C ALA A 105 -30.70 32.50 -9.05
N GLY A 106 -29.49 33.08 -9.05
CA GLY A 106 -29.31 34.55 -9.05
C GLY A 106 -28.57 35.16 -7.88
N ALA A 107 -27.25 35.35 -8.01
CA ALA A 107 -26.58 36.52 -7.43
C ALA A 107 -25.55 37.04 -8.45
N LYS A 108 -25.72 38.32 -8.86
CA LYS A 108 -24.86 39.05 -9.80
C LYS A 108 -23.52 39.43 -9.15
N PRO A 109 -22.42 39.52 -9.90
CA PRO A 109 -21.14 39.99 -9.37
C PRO A 109 -21.12 41.53 -9.29
N VAL A 110 -20.53 42.04 -8.20
CA VAL A 110 -20.23 43.45 -8.01
C VAL A 110 -18.87 43.75 -8.65
N ALA A 111 -18.84 44.72 -9.55
CA ALA A 111 -17.64 45.22 -10.22
C ALA A 111 -16.98 46.34 -9.39
N GLY A 112 -15.63 46.37 -9.39
CA GLY A 112 -14.85 47.60 -9.22
C GLY A 112 -13.96 47.73 -8.00
N ALA A 113 -12.68 47.40 -8.15
CA ALA A 113 -11.60 48.10 -7.48
C ALA A 113 -10.37 48.12 -8.40
N LYS A 114 -9.84 49.31 -8.67
CA LYS A 114 -8.68 49.60 -9.52
C LYS A 114 -7.36 49.15 -8.86
N PRO A 115 -6.35 48.76 -9.63
CA PRO A 115 -5.04 48.37 -9.07
C PRO A 115 -4.21 49.63 -8.75
N VAL A 116 -3.55 49.58 -7.59
CA VAL A 116 -2.47 50.51 -7.19
C VAL A 116 -1.14 49.98 -7.69
N ALA A 117 -0.42 50.82 -8.44
CA ALA A 117 0.90 50.50 -9.00
C ALA A 117 2.03 50.74 -7.97
N GLY A 118 3.08 49.90 -8.01
CA GLY A 118 4.46 50.29 -7.68
C GLY A 118 5.05 49.73 -6.39
N GLY A 119 5.83 48.65 -6.52
CA GLY A 119 6.81 48.21 -5.56
C GLY A 119 7.68 47.09 -6.16
N LYS A 120 8.97 47.38 -6.39
CA LYS A 120 9.98 46.38 -6.85
C LYS A 120 10.02 45.18 -5.90
N PRO A 121 10.04 43.94 -6.37
CA PRO A 121 10.18 42.78 -5.47
C PRO A 121 11.65 42.59 -5.08
N GLY A 122 11.92 42.78 -3.81
CA GLY A 122 13.13 42.25 -3.16
C GLY A 122 13.02 40.73 -3.12
N ALA A 123 14.15 40.04 -3.30
CA ALA A 123 14.27 38.57 -3.23
C ALA A 123 13.73 38.08 -1.88
N ARG A 124 12.46 37.63 -1.88
CA ARG A 124 11.87 36.93 -0.72
C ARG A 124 12.27 35.47 -0.79
N GLY A 125 12.92 35.00 0.27
CA GLY A 125 13.18 33.58 0.49
C GLY A 125 11.91 32.77 0.28
N ARG A 126 12.01 31.61 -0.39
CA ARG A 126 10.92 30.67 -0.59
C ARG A 126 10.32 30.30 0.77
N PRO A 127 8.99 30.29 0.92
CA PRO A 127 8.36 29.89 2.17
C PRO A 127 8.75 28.44 2.51
N ALA A 128 9.03 28.16 3.77
CA ALA A 128 9.44 26.85 4.27
C ALA A 128 8.45 25.71 3.94
N ALA A 129 7.18 26.04 3.61
CA ALA A 129 6.16 25.08 3.18
C ALA A 129 6.42 24.45 1.79
N ASP A 130 7.19 25.11 0.92
CA ASP A 130 7.53 24.58 -0.42
C ASP A 130 8.73 23.63 -0.39
N ALA A 131 9.59 23.71 0.62
CA ALA A 131 10.76 22.82 0.77
C ALA A 131 10.36 21.37 1.10
N LEU A 132 9.23 21.16 1.79
CA LEU A 132 8.69 19.82 2.13
C LEU A 132 8.02 19.10 0.94
N SER A 133 7.81 19.79 -0.17
CA SER A 133 6.86 19.31 -1.19
C SER A 133 7.45 18.33 -2.20
N GLY A 134 8.72 17.98 -2.18
CA GLY A 134 9.36 17.06 -3.13
C GLY A 134 9.06 17.38 -4.60
N THR A 135 9.72 16.70 -5.53
CA THR A 135 9.52 16.91 -6.97
C THR A 135 9.36 15.60 -7.75
N THR A 136 8.75 15.68 -8.92
CA THR A 136 8.70 14.58 -9.90
C THR A 136 9.12 15.15 -11.24
N ARG A 137 10.08 14.50 -11.89
CA ARG A 137 10.58 14.88 -13.22
C ARG A 137 10.43 13.75 -14.19
N SER A 138 9.95 14.07 -15.38
CA SER A 138 9.72 13.12 -16.47
C SER A 138 10.74 13.38 -17.58
N LEU A 139 11.48 12.36 -17.98
CA LEU A 139 12.47 12.40 -19.04
C LEU A 139 12.08 11.42 -20.14
N PRO A 140 11.83 11.85 -21.38
CA PRO A 140 11.51 10.95 -22.47
C PRO A 140 12.69 10.00 -22.76
N LEU A 141 12.39 8.72 -23.02
CA LEU A 141 13.37 7.77 -23.51
C LEU A 141 13.50 7.89 -25.02
N VAL A 142 14.71 7.72 -25.53
CA VAL A 142 15.05 7.83 -26.95
C VAL A 142 15.66 6.52 -27.47
N PRO A 143 15.61 6.24 -28.77
CA PRO A 143 16.34 5.11 -29.35
C PRO A 143 17.83 5.16 -28.99
N LEU A 144 18.40 4.03 -28.58
CA LEU A 144 19.82 3.96 -28.16
C LEU A 144 20.79 3.74 -29.30
N ASP A 145 20.32 3.44 -30.49
CA ASP A 145 21.12 3.13 -31.69
C ASP A 145 21.35 4.33 -32.62
N GLY A 146 21.00 5.54 -32.16
CA GLY A 146 21.25 6.79 -32.93
C GLY A 146 20.34 6.98 -34.14
N SER A 147 19.31 6.16 -34.33
CA SER A 147 18.32 6.37 -35.41
C SER A 147 17.30 7.43 -35.01
N ASP A 148 17.18 8.50 -35.79
CA ASP A 148 16.22 9.61 -35.59
C ASP A 148 14.74 9.23 -35.82
N ARG A 149 14.42 7.95 -35.97
CA ARG A 149 13.03 7.50 -36.16
C ARG A 149 12.31 7.42 -34.82
N ALA A 150 11.78 8.55 -34.37
CA ALA A 150 10.84 8.60 -33.29
C ALA A 150 9.66 7.65 -33.59
N GLY A 151 9.39 6.68 -32.68
CA GLY A 151 8.28 5.75 -32.80
C GLY A 151 8.64 4.31 -33.21
N ASP A 152 9.91 3.98 -33.45
CA ASP A 152 10.30 2.57 -33.66
C ASP A 152 10.34 1.81 -32.33
N THR A 153 9.20 1.21 -31.98
CA THR A 153 9.00 0.46 -30.73
C THR A 153 9.65 -0.93 -30.73
N GLY A 154 10.19 -1.37 -31.87
CA GLY A 154 10.91 -2.65 -31.99
C GLY A 154 12.38 -2.59 -31.58
N ARG A 155 12.89 -1.42 -31.18
CA ARG A 155 14.29 -1.19 -30.84
C ARG A 155 14.49 -0.83 -29.37
N PRO A 156 15.71 -1.05 -28.82
CA PRO A 156 16.05 -0.59 -27.48
C PRO A 156 15.91 0.93 -27.36
N GLN A 157 15.23 1.37 -26.30
CA GLN A 157 15.09 2.78 -25.92
C GLN A 157 15.78 3.02 -24.58
N GLY A 158 16.17 4.26 -24.33
CA GLY A 158 16.82 4.56 -23.05
C GLY A 158 17.18 6.02 -22.87
N LEU A 159 17.97 6.25 -21.86
CA LEU A 159 18.57 7.53 -21.52
C LEU A 159 20.06 7.27 -21.29
N PRO A 160 20.97 7.83 -22.10
CA PRO A 160 22.41 7.78 -21.84
C PRO A 160 22.73 8.40 -20.48
N ARG A 161 23.94 8.14 -19.97
CA ARG A 161 24.42 8.75 -18.72
C ARG A 161 24.14 10.25 -18.69
N ARG A 162 23.45 10.68 -17.64
CA ARG A 162 23.04 12.06 -17.49
C ARG A 162 23.09 12.50 -16.05
N ASP A 163 23.60 13.70 -15.85
CA ASP A 163 23.48 14.43 -14.59
C ASP A 163 22.07 15.02 -14.52
N VAL A 164 21.44 14.86 -13.39
CA VAL A 164 20.07 15.31 -13.13
C VAL A 164 20.01 15.95 -11.75
N ALA A 165 18.99 16.73 -11.51
CA ALA A 165 18.77 17.19 -10.16
C ALA A 165 18.39 16.02 -9.21
N PRO A 166 18.64 16.14 -7.90
CA PRO A 166 18.51 15.06 -6.93
C PRO A 166 17.17 14.34 -6.98
N PHE A 167 17.22 13.02 -6.80
CA PHE A 167 16.08 12.12 -6.72
C PHE A 167 16.45 10.91 -5.85
N SER A 168 15.46 10.20 -5.35
CA SER A 168 15.69 9.02 -4.50
C SER A 168 14.95 7.78 -4.99
N LEU A 169 13.94 7.95 -5.86
CA LEU A 169 13.16 6.86 -6.44
C LEU A 169 12.95 7.12 -7.93
N LEU A 170 12.91 6.05 -8.70
CA LEU A 170 12.66 6.12 -10.14
C LEU A 170 11.76 4.98 -10.61
N GLY A 171 11.21 5.15 -11.81
CA GLY A 171 10.48 4.14 -12.55
C GLY A 171 10.29 4.57 -14.00
N VAL A 172 9.82 3.67 -14.84
CA VAL A 172 9.49 3.96 -16.24
C VAL A 172 7.97 3.90 -16.41
N VAL A 173 7.42 4.88 -17.12
CA VAL A 173 5.98 4.94 -17.44
C VAL A 173 5.79 5.04 -18.95
N TRP A 174 4.58 4.70 -19.42
CA TRP A 174 4.14 4.78 -20.81
C TRP A 174 2.66 5.14 -20.91
N ASP A 175 2.20 5.52 -22.11
CA ASP A 175 0.90 6.17 -22.26
C ASP A 175 -0.28 5.24 -22.04
N ASP A 176 -0.25 4.01 -22.57
CA ASP A 176 -1.37 3.08 -22.52
C ASP A 176 -1.26 2.14 -21.30
N PRO A 177 -2.15 2.25 -20.29
CA PRO A 177 -2.12 1.39 -19.11
C PRO A 177 -2.49 -0.08 -19.39
N GLU A 178 -3.06 -0.41 -20.54
CA GLU A 178 -3.36 -1.79 -20.96
C GLU A 178 -2.20 -2.43 -21.74
N ALA A 179 -1.23 -1.64 -22.21
CA ALA A 179 -0.06 -2.14 -22.89
C ALA A 179 0.94 -2.73 -21.88
N GLU A 180 1.35 -3.97 -22.08
CA GLU A 180 2.40 -4.61 -21.30
C GLU A 180 3.78 -4.25 -21.88
N LEU A 181 4.75 -3.92 -21.04
CA LEU A 181 6.13 -3.80 -21.41
C LEU A 181 6.75 -5.21 -21.50
N ARG A 182 6.71 -5.80 -22.71
CA ARG A 182 7.35 -7.08 -23.00
C ARG A 182 8.83 -6.89 -23.27
N GLY A 183 9.63 -6.97 -22.20
CA GLY A 183 11.05 -6.69 -22.27
C GLY A 183 11.70 -6.53 -20.91
N SER A 184 12.89 -5.98 -20.88
CA SER A 184 13.64 -5.69 -19.67
C SER A 184 13.90 -4.19 -19.53
N VAL A 185 13.78 -3.70 -18.30
CA VAL A 185 14.12 -2.33 -17.92
C VAL A 185 15.27 -2.40 -16.93
N GLN A 186 16.38 -1.74 -17.27
CA GLN A 186 17.57 -1.69 -16.41
C GLN A 186 18.00 -0.26 -16.18
N VAL A 187 18.42 0.03 -14.96
CA VAL A 187 18.91 1.34 -14.56
C VAL A 187 20.21 1.22 -13.79
N ARG A 188 21.03 2.26 -13.88
CA ARG A 188 22.12 2.49 -12.93
C ARG A 188 22.13 3.94 -12.52
N THR A 189 22.56 4.21 -11.31
CA THR A 189 22.54 5.54 -10.72
C THR A 189 23.88 5.89 -10.12
N ARG A 190 24.09 7.18 -9.91
CA ARG A 190 25.21 7.72 -9.17
C ARG A 190 24.64 8.42 -7.94
N ALA A 191 25.19 8.11 -6.76
CA ALA A 191 24.81 8.78 -5.53
C ALA A 191 25.19 10.26 -5.57
N THR A 192 24.38 11.11 -4.97
CA THR A 192 24.62 12.57 -4.89
C THR A 192 25.99 12.88 -4.33
N GLY A 193 26.74 13.70 -5.05
CA GLY A 193 28.11 14.07 -4.72
C GLY A 193 29.15 12.96 -4.89
N GLY A 194 28.75 11.79 -5.38
CA GLY A 194 29.65 10.69 -5.69
C GLY A 194 30.13 10.71 -7.15
N THR A 195 31.19 9.95 -7.43
CA THR A 195 31.69 9.74 -8.81
C THR A 195 31.39 8.34 -9.34
N ALA A 196 31.17 7.38 -8.45
CA ALA A 196 30.98 5.98 -8.82
C ALA A 196 29.52 5.68 -9.23
N TRP A 197 29.35 4.95 -10.31
CA TRP A 197 28.06 4.45 -10.76
C TRP A 197 27.75 3.09 -10.13
N SER A 198 26.48 2.87 -9.81
CA SER A 198 26.02 1.56 -9.37
C SER A 198 26.17 0.50 -10.48
N ALA A 199 26.11 -0.77 -10.11
CA ALA A 199 25.82 -1.82 -11.09
C ALA A 199 24.42 -1.61 -11.68
N TRP A 200 24.17 -2.23 -12.84
CA TRP A 200 22.84 -2.28 -13.44
C TRP A 200 21.86 -3.01 -12.50
N GLN A 201 20.69 -2.43 -12.32
CA GLN A 201 19.59 -2.94 -11.52
C GLN A 201 18.38 -3.12 -12.44
N ASP A 202 17.72 -4.27 -12.31
CA ASP A 202 16.48 -4.54 -13.04
C ASP A 202 15.30 -3.85 -12.34
N LEU A 203 14.41 -3.24 -13.13
CA LEU A 203 13.09 -2.79 -12.69
C LEU A 203 12.06 -3.87 -13.03
N GLU A 204 11.17 -4.15 -12.08
CA GLU A 204 10.03 -5.03 -12.33
C GLU A 204 9.07 -4.35 -13.31
N ALA A 205 8.97 -4.90 -14.51
CA ALA A 205 8.18 -4.32 -15.61
C ALA A 205 6.66 -4.58 -15.42
N HIS A 206 6.30 -5.64 -14.70
CA HIS A 206 4.92 -6.02 -14.44
C HIS A 206 4.40 -5.28 -13.20
N ASN A 207 3.58 -4.25 -13.39
CA ASN A 207 2.97 -3.46 -12.31
C ASN A 207 1.51 -3.10 -12.59
N HIS A 208 0.95 -3.49 -13.74
CA HIS A 208 -0.44 -3.20 -14.12
C HIS A 208 -1.46 -3.90 -13.22
N GLU A 209 -1.05 -4.95 -12.54
CA GLU A 209 -1.85 -5.66 -11.54
C GLU A 209 -2.12 -4.86 -10.26
N HIS A 210 -1.30 -3.84 -9.98
CA HIS A 210 -1.53 -2.86 -8.92
C HIS A 210 -2.32 -1.67 -9.48
N ALA A 211 -3.60 -1.85 -9.71
CA ALA A 211 -4.44 -0.82 -10.31
C ALA A 211 -5.86 -0.82 -9.74
N ALA A 212 -6.57 0.27 -9.99
CA ALA A 212 -8.01 0.36 -9.74
C ALA A 212 -8.78 -0.59 -10.67
N ASP A 213 -9.90 -1.13 -10.19
CA ASP A 213 -10.74 -2.06 -10.97
C ASP A 213 -11.35 -1.38 -12.21
N PRO A 214 -11.50 -2.09 -13.34
CA PRO A 214 -12.16 -1.58 -14.54
C PRO A 214 -13.58 -1.10 -14.25
N GLY A 215 -13.96 0.04 -14.83
CA GLY A 215 -15.27 0.68 -14.62
C GLY A 215 -15.37 1.47 -13.31
N THR A 216 -14.24 1.77 -12.67
CA THR A 216 -14.16 2.73 -11.57
C THR A 216 -13.74 4.10 -12.09
N ALA A 217 -14.22 5.19 -11.46
CA ALA A 217 -13.85 6.55 -11.84
C ALA A 217 -12.33 6.79 -11.85
N GLU A 218 -11.57 6.08 -11.01
CA GLU A 218 -10.12 6.14 -11.01
C GLU A 218 -9.52 5.52 -12.26
N ARG A 219 -9.95 4.30 -12.62
CA ARG A 219 -9.44 3.59 -13.81
C ARG A 219 -9.82 4.31 -15.10
N ASP A 220 -11.05 4.80 -15.16
CA ASP A 220 -11.64 5.42 -16.36
C ASP A 220 -11.35 6.93 -16.46
N SER A 221 -10.48 7.47 -15.59
CA SER A 221 -10.15 8.91 -15.52
C SER A 221 -9.40 9.45 -16.74
N GLY A 222 -8.87 8.60 -17.61
CA GLY A 222 -7.99 8.97 -18.73
C GLY A 222 -6.58 9.43 -18.30
N ARG A 223 -6.28 9.44 -17.00
CA ARG A 223 -4.98 9.86 -16.46
C ARG A 223 -4.05 8.69 -16.15
N VAL A 224 -4.61 7.50 -16.01
CA VAL A 224 -3.86 6.29 -15.66
C VAL A 224 -2.91 5.92 -16.79
N ARG A 225 -1.68 5.59 -16.42
CA ARG A 225 -0.59 5.21 -17.33
C ARG A 225 -0.08 3.83 -16.96
N GLY A 226 0.52 3.14 -17.96
CA GLY A 226 1.32 1.97 -17.68
C GLY A 226 2.60 2.37 -16.95
N SER A 227 3.08 1.53 -16.04
CA SER A 227 4.28 1.82 -15.26
C SER A 227 4.97 0.55 -14.78
N THR A 228 6.30 0.65 -14.59
CA THR A 228 7.06 -0.34 -13.83
C THR A 228 6.77 -0.20 -12.34
N ALA A 229 7.12 -1.21 -11.55
CA ALA A 229 7.30 -1.00 -10.12
C ALA A 229 8.40 0.05 -9.88
N PRO A 230 8.25 0.94 -8.88
CA PRO A 230 9.25 1.96 -8.58
C PRO A 230 10.45 1.35 -7.84
N LEU A 231 11.67 1.82 -8.14
CA LEU A 231 12.89 1.42 -7.46
C LEU A 231 13.43 2.57 -6.59
N TRP A 232 13.62 2.30 -5.30
CA TRP A 232 14.32 3.20 -4.39
C TRP A 232 15.83 3.03 -4.52
N VAL A 233 16.51 4.09 -4.89
CA VAL A 233 17.96 4.11 -5.12
C VAL A 233 18.73 4.92 -4.07
N GLY A 234 18.00 5.64 -3.17
CA GLY A 234 18.58 6.63 -2.27
C GLY A 234 18.96 7.91 -3.03
N ASP A 235 19.53 8.87 -2.32
CA ASP A 235 19.86 10.19 -2.84
C ASP A 235 20.86 10.06 -3.99
N SER A 236 20.42 10.39 -5.21
CA SER A 236 21.13 10.22 -6.45
C SER A 236 21.01 11.46 -7.33
N ASP A 237 22.04 11.76 -8.11
CA ASP A 237 22.11 12.90 -9.05
C ASP A 237 22.56 12.50 -10.47
N GLY A 238 22.81 11.22 -10.70
CA GLY A 238 23.11 10.66 -12.00
C GLY A 238 22.26 9.45 -12.32
N VAL A 239 21.82 9.33 -13.59
CA VAL A 239 20.99 8.22 -14.04
C VAL A 239 21.34 7.80 -15.45
N GLU A 240 21.21 6.49 -15.71
CA GLU A 240 21.26 5.87 -17.03
C GLU A 240 20.22 4.76 -17.08
N VAL A 241 19.47 4.67 -18.18
CA VAL A 241 18.38 3.71 -18.36
C VAL A 241 18.48 3.05 -19.72
N ARG A 242 18.14 1.77 -19.75
CA ARG A 242 17.94 1.02 -20.98
C ARG A 242 16.71 0.14 -20.90
N VAL A 243 15.88 0.21 -21.91
CA VAL A 243 14.69 -0.62 -22.09
C VAL A 243 14.91 -1.44 -23.36
N ARG A 244 14.86 -2.74 -23.25
CA ARG A 244 15.04 -3.67 -24.36
C ARG A 244 13.78 -4.49 -24.54
N PRO A 245 13.23 -4.58 -25.78
CA PRO A 245 12.15 -5.51 -26.06
C PRO A 245 12.60 -6.95 -25.80
N ALA A 246 11.68 -7.83 -25.45
CA ALA A 246 11.97 -9.25 -25.35
C ALA A 246 12.42 -9.79 -26.72
N PRO A 247 13.21 -10.88 -26.74
CA PRO A 247 13.57 -11.54 -27.99
C PRO A 247 12.32 -11.92 -28.79
N ALA A 248 12.47 -11.93 -30.11
CA ALA A 248 11.42 -12.36 -31.01
C ALA A 248 11.03 -13.83 -30.74
N GLU A 249 9.75 -14.08 -30.57
CA GLU A 249 9.20 -15.42 -30.35
C GLU A 249 8.66 -15.99 -31.64
N ARG A 250 8.93 -17.29 -31.87
CA ARG A 250 8.35 -18.04 -32.99
C ARG A 250 6.99 -18.56 -32.59
N GLY A 251 5.95 -18.01 -33.20
CA GLY A 251 4.57 -18.48 -33.00
C GLY A 251 4.37 -19.91 -33.50
N GLN A 252 3.26 -20.54 -33.06
CA GLN A 252 2.88 -21.87 -33.53
C GLN A 252 2.58 -21.90 -35.04
N ASP A 253 2.31 -20.75 -35.64
CA ASP A 253 2.13 -20.53 -37.08
C ASP A 253 3.45 -20.41 -37.86
N GLY A 254 4.59 -20.59 -37.18
CA GLY A 254 5.94 -20.48 -37.74
C GLY A 254 6.42 -19.05 -37.98
N ARG A 255 5.61 -18.03 -37.71
CA ARG A 255 5.99 -16.62 -37.82
C ARG A 255 6.80 -16.16 -36.62
N THR A 256 7.87 -15.43 -36.88
CA THR A 256 8.67 -14.79 -35.83
C THR A 256 8.15 -13.38 -35.62
N THR A 257 7.60 -13.10 -34.43
CA THR A 257 7.10 -11.78 -34.06
C THR A 257 7.98 -11.20 -32.95
N ALA A 258 8.61 -10.07 -33.23
CA ALA A 258 9.31 -9.30 -32.21
C ALA A 258 8.29 -8.46 -31.43
N PRO A 259 8.24 -8.57 -30.07
CA PRO A 259 7.38 -7.71 -29.27
C PRO A 259 7.85 -6.26 -29.38
N ARG A 260 6.89 -5.34 -29.45
CA ARG A 260 7.16 -3.91 -29.48
C ARG A 260 7.07 -3.33 -28.08
N LEU A 261 7.91 -2.36 -27.78
CA LEU A 261 7.80 -1.57 -26.55
C LEU A 261 6.55 -0.67 -26.59
N PRO A 262 5.94 -0.37 -25.46
CA PRO A 262 4.86 0.62 -25.38
C PRO A 262 5.31 2.01 -25.89
N THR A 263 4.37 2.80 -26.38
CA THR A 263 4.61 4.17 -26.82
C THR A 263 4.71 5.12 -25.63
N GLY A 264 5.44 6.24 -25.82
CA GLY A 264 5.56 7.29 -24.82
C GLY A 264 6.36 6.92 -23.59
N LEU A 265 7.36 6.02 -23.74
CA LEU A 265 8.24 5.64 -22.62
C LEU A 265 8.97 6.86 -22.04
N ARG A 266 8.87 7.01 -20.72
CA ARG A 266 9.50 8.10 -19.96
C ARG A 266 10.07 7.55 -18.66
N LEU A 267 11.25 8.04 -18.30
CA LEU A 267 11.82 7.85 -16.98
C LEU A 267 11.23 8.89 -16.03
N GLU A 268 10.67 8.42 -14.94
CA GLU A 268 10.18 9.26 -13.84
C GLU A 268 11.20 9.26 -12.71
N LEU A 269 11.63 10.44 -12.29
CA LEU A 269 12.54 10.67 -11.18
C LEU A 269 11.79 11.37 -10.05
N VAL A 270 11.79 10.78 -8.87
CA VAL A 270 11.04 11.28 -7.72
C VAL A 270 11.99 11.66 -6.59
N ASP A 271 11.91 12.92 -6.20
CA ASP A 271 12.47 13.45 -4.97
C ASP A 271 11.35 13.48 -3.91
N PRO A 272 11.50 12.81 -2.76
CA PRO A 272 10.48 12.77 -1.71
C PRO A 272 10.28 14.11 -0.97
N GLY A 273 11.14 15.08 -1.21
CA GLY A 273 11.22 16.30 -0.41
C GLY A 273 11.89 16.08 0.96
N GLU A 274 12.01 17.16 1.70
CA GLU A 274 12.60 17.12 3.03
C GLU A 274 11.73 16.35 4.02
N GLU A 275 12.37 15.76 5.01
CA GLU A 275 11.66 15.06 6.08
C GLU A 275 11.02 16.08 7.02
N PRO A 276 9.72 15.93 7.39
CA PRO A 276 9.13 16.80 8.39
C PRO A 276 9.95 16.72 9.68
N PRO A 277 10.19 17.83 10.39
CA PRO A 277 10.93 17.80 11.64
C PRO A 277 10.25 16.84 12.63
N PRO A 278 11.02 16.00 13.34
CA PRO A 278 10.46 15.09 14.33
C PRO A 278 9.75 15.89 15.42
N GLY A 279 8.48 15.57 15.68
CA GLY A 279 7.70 16.19 16.74
C GLY A 279 7.19 17.59 16.46
N GLY A 280 6.97 17.94 15.18
CA GLY A 280 6.39 19.24 14.84
C GLY A 280 5.19 19.56 15.72
N ALA A 281 5.34 20.62 16.54
CA ALA A 281 4.29 21.21 17.35
C ALA A 281 2.99 21.34 16.53
N PRO A 282 1.80 21.37 17.15
CA PRO A 282 0.56 21.64 16.45
C PRO A 282 0.80 22.89 15.59
N VAL A 283 0.80 22.73 14.28
CA VAL A 283 0.93 23.86 13.39
C VAL A 283 -0.31 24.70 13.67
N ASP A 284 -0.10 25.87 14.22
CA ASP A 284 -1.11 26.91 14.29
C ASP A 284 -1.73 26.97 12.90
N VAL A 285 -3.01 26.60 12.80
CA VAL A 285 -3.70 26.48 11.52
C VAL A 285 -3.86 27.91 10.99
N PRO A 286 -3.03 28.37 10.04
CA PRO A 286 -3.28 29.68 9.44
C PRO A 286 -4.61 29.60 8.69
N ARG A 287 -5.44 30.58 8.90
CA ARG A 287 -6.74 30.74 8.23
C ARG A 287 -6.67 30.37 6.76
N ALA A 288 -7.39 29.32 6.42
CA ALA A 288 -7.99 29.04 5.12
C ALA A 288 -7.10 29.15 3.85
N ASN A 289 -6.07 28.31 3.76
CA ASN A 289 -5.55 27.90 2.46
C ASN A 289 -6.12 26.52 2.12
N SER A 290 -6.47 26.28 0.85
CA SER A 290 -7.01 25.00 0.35
C SER A 290 -6.20 23.76 0.75
N LEU A 291 -4.93 23.94 1.08
CA LEU A 291 -3.96 22.94 1.55
C LEU A 291 -4.23 22.48 2.98
N ALA A 292 -4.50 23.42 3.88
CA ALA A 292 -4.86 23.11 5.26
C ALA A 292 -6.19 22.36 5.31
N ALA A 293 -7.14 22.70 4.44
CA ALA A 293 -8.43 22.02 4.32
C ALA A 293 -8.29 20.56 3.86
N ALA A 294 -7.43 20.25 2.86
CA ALA A 294 -7.22 18.90 2.38
C ALA A 294 -6.50 18.01 3.44
N SER A 295 -5.51 18.58 4.13
CA SER A 295 -4.82 17.88 5.23
C SER A 295 -5.75 17.67 6.43
N ALA A 296 -6.57 18.68 6.78
CA ALA A 296 -7.57 18.57 7.81
C ALA A 296 -8.64 17.51 7.47
N ALA A 297 -9.11 17.45 6.22
CA ALA A 297 -10.05 16.44 5.77
C ALA A 297 -9.46 15.02 5.84
N ALA A 298 -8.20 14.84 5.45
CA ALA A 298 -7.51 13.54 5.56
C ALA A 298 -7.37 13.07 7.01
N SER A 299 -7.11 14.02 7.93
CA SER A 299 -6.97 13.73 9.37
C SER A 299 -8.33 13.59 10.07
N ALA A 300 -9.36 14.32 9.64
CA ALA A 300 -10.69 14.34 10.27
C ALA A 300 -11.33 12.94 10.35
N VAL A 301 -11.13 12.11 9.32
CA VAL A 301 -11.65 10.73 9.29
C VAL A 301 -10.96 9.79 10.27
N ASN A 302 -9.85 10.20 10.88
CA ASN A 302 -9.16 9.48 11.96
C ASN A 302 -9.39 10.14 13.34
N ALA A 303 -10.21 11.20 13.43
CA ALA A 303 -10.37 12.00 14.65
C ALA A 303 -10.89 11.17 15.84
N ASP A 304 -11.71 10.14 15.58
CA ASP A 304 -12.20 9.20 16.61
C ASP A 304 -11.08 8.33 17.20
N LEU A 305 -9.92 8.22 16.51
CA LEU A 305 -8.79 7.38 16.91
C LEU A 305 -7.61 8.19 17.44
N ALA A 306 -7.49 9.46 17.00
CA ALA A 306 -6.45 10.39 17.41
C ALA A 306 -6.92 11.82 17.20
N PRO A 307 -6.37 12.81 17.93
CA PRO A 307 -6.64 14.21 17.67
C PRO A 307 -6.40 14.59 16.22
N LEU A 308 -7.20 15.52 15.68
CA LEU A 308 -7.06 15.99 14.31
C LEU A 308 -5.63 16.47 14.03
N GLY A 309 -5.03 15.93 12.99
CA GLY A 309 -3.64 16.22 12.62
C GLY A 309 -2.59 15.52 13.48
N ALA A 310 -2.94 14.58 14.32
CA ALA A 310 -1.95 13.78 15.05
C ALA A 310 -1.08 12.97 14.09
N PRO A 311 0.26 12.93 14.31
CA PRO A 311 1.17 12.15 13.46
C PRO A 311 1.08 10.64 13.71
N LEU A 312 0.50 10.23 14.84
CA LEU A 312 0.40 8.85 15.28
C LEU A 312 -0.97 8.58 15.90
N ILE A 313 -1.58 7.49 15.50
CA ILE A 313 -2.70 6.86 16.19
C ILE A 313 -2.09 5.90 17.21
N PRO A 314 -2.31 6.10 18.53
CA PRO A 314 -1.70 5.26 19.56
C PRO A 314 -2.26 3.84 19.53
N GLU A 315 -1.48 2.90 20.04
CA GLU A 315 -1.95 1.54 20.25
C GLU A 315 -2.99 1.46 21.38
N LEU A 316 -3.84 0.46 21.28
CA LEU A 316 -4.76 0.06 22.34
C LEU A 316 -4.54 -1.42 22.68
N THR A 317 -4.70 -1.75 23.96
CA THR A 317 -4.78 -3.14 24.38
C THR A 317 -6.01 -3.82 23.77
N LYS A 318 -6.06 -5.14 23.81
CA LYS A 318 -7.22 -5.89 23.31
C LYS A 318 -8.51 -5.48 24.04
N ALA A 319 -8.48 -5.34 25.36
CA ALA A 319 -9.65 -4.94 26.15
C ALA A 319 -10.14 -3.53 25.80
N GLN A 320 -9.22 -2.58 25.63
CA GLN A 320 -9.57 -1.21 25.19
C GLN A 320 -10.14 -1.20 23.77
N THR A 321 -9.57 -2.01 22.85
CA THR A 321 -10.09 -2.11 21.48
C THR A 321 -11.47 -2.75 21.42
N GLU A 322 -11.76 -3.75 22.25
CA GLU A 322 -13.08 -4.35 22.38
C GLU A 322 -14.11 -3.35 22.90
N ALA A 323 -13.76 -2.58 23.94
CA ALA A 323 -14.62 -1.55 24.51
C ALA A 323 -14.92 -0.43 23.50
N ASP A 324 -13.88 0.05 22.79
CA ASP A 324 -13.99 1.06 21.74
C ASP A 324 -14.93 0.59 20.61
N LEU A 325 -14.78 -0.66 20.15
CA LEU A 325 -15.64 -1.23 19.12
C LEU A 325 -17.10 -1.39 19.60
N LEU A 326 -17.31 -1.87 20.82
CA LEU A 326 -18.66 -1.99 21.39
C LEU A 326 -19.34 -0.62 21.52
N THR A 327 -18.61 0.40 21.93
CA THR A 327 -19.10 1.78 21.99
C THR A 327 -19.50 2.28 20.59
N THR A 328 -18.63 2.07 19.61
CA THR A 328 -18.88 2.47 18.20
C THR A 328 -20.11 1.77 17.62
N LEU A 329 -20.38 0.53 18.02
CA LEU A 329 -21.56 -0.24 17.61
C LEU A 329 -22.84 0.07 18.44
N GLY A 330 -22.76 0.96 19.43
CA GLY A 330 -23.88 1.24 20.34
C GLY A 330 -24.21 0.08 21.30
N LEU A 331 -23.27 -0.84 21.52
CA LEU A 331 -23.44 -2.07 22.31
C LEU A 331 -22.70 -2.02 23.66
N ALA A 332 -22.16 -0.88 24.06
CA ALA A 332 -21.32 -0.74 25.26
C ALA A 332 -21.99 -1.20 26.56
N ASN A 333 -23.33 -1.04 26.67
CA ASN A 333 -24.11 -1.38 27.85
C ASN A 333 -24.98 -2.64 27.68
N THR A 334 -24.60 -3.52 26.72
CA THR A 334 -25.33 -4.74 26.44
C THR A 334 -24.57 -5.97 26.93
N THR A 335 -25.27 -7.10 27.11
CA THR A 335 -24.70 -8.42 27.37
C THR A 335 -24.15 -9.08 26.10
N ALA A 336 -23.90 -8.31 25.03
CA ALA A 336 -23.39 -8.81 23.77
C ALA A 336 -22.04 -9.55 23.94
N ALA A 337 -21.88 -10.64 23.23
CA ALA A 337 -20.62 -11.38 23.23
C ALA A 337 -19.46 -10.47 22.78
N ARG A 338 -18.31 -10.61 23.43
CA ARG A 338 -17.12 -9.82 23.08
C ARG A 338 -16.74 -10.04 21.61
N PRO A 339 -16.48 -8.96 20.85
CA PRO A 339 -16.13 -9.08 19.46
C PRO A 339 -14.73 -9.73 19.29
N TYR A 340 -14.58 -10.53 18.25
CA TYR A 340 -13.28 -11.08 17.89
C TYR A 340 -12.43 -10.01 17.17
N VAL A 341 -11.87 -9.08 17.93
CA VAL A 341 -10.98 -8.03 17.44
C VAL A 341 -9.63 -8.10 18.16
N GLY A 342 -8.53 -7.92 17.43
CA GLY A 342 -7.20 -7.83 18.03
C GLY A 342 -6.93 -6.44 18.61
N PRO A 343 -5.86 -6.29 19.42
CA PRO A 343 -5.41 -4.99 19.89
C PRO A 343 -5.15 -4.06 18.71
N ARG A 344 -5.56 -2.79 18.81
CA ARG A 344 -5.23 -1.78 17.78
C ARG A 344 -3.74 -1.49 17.83
N PRO A 345 -2.99 -1.70 16.74
CA PRO A 345 -1.58 -1.34 16.72
C PRO A 345 -1.42 0.18 16.64
N ALA A 346 -0.24 0.69 17.02
CA ALA A 346 0.16 2.06 16.68
C ALA A 346 0.23 2.20 15.16
N ILE A 347 -0.31 3.29 14.60
CA ILE A 347 -0.35 3.57 13.16
C ILE A 347 0.15 4.97 12.91
N ILE A 348 1.22 5.11 12.15
CA ILE A 348 1.75 6.39 11.70
C ILE A 348 0.80 6.93 10.63
N THR A 349 0.19 8.08 10.90
CA THR A 349 -0.79 8.70 10.01
C THR A 349 -0.14 9.27 8.75
N ARG A 350 -0.93 9.68 7.79
CA ARG A 350 -0.44 10.38 6.59
C ARG A 350 0.36 11.64 6.96
N ARG A 351 -0.08 12.40 7.97
CA ARG A 351 0.71 13.50 8.52
C ARG A 351 2.03 13.02 9.13
N GLY A 352 2.02 11.90 9.83
CA GLY A 352 3.21 11.36 10.51
C GLY A 352 4.33 10.96 9.56
N TRP A 353 4.02 10.51 8.33
CA TRP A 353 5.03 10.23 7.32
C TRP A 353 5.20 11.37 6.29
N GLY A 354 4.50 12.50 6.48
CA GLY A 354 4.66 13.71 5.67
C GLY A 354 4.01 13.62 4.28
N ALA A 355 2.80 13.03 4.17
CA ALA A 355 2.05 13.03 2.92
C ALA A 355 1.71 14.45 2.47
N ASP A 356 2.01 14.77 1.22
CA ASP A 356 1.53 16.01 0.59
C ASP A 356 0.08 15.81 0.12
N GLU A 357 -0.88 16.21 0.94
CA GLU A 357 -2.31 16.02 0.68
C GLU A 357 -2.84 16.77 -0.57
N ARG A 358 -2.04 17.69 -1.14
CA ARG A 358 -2.36 18.38 -2.40
C ARG A 358 -2.28 17.46 -3.62
N LEU A 359 -1.55 16.34 -3.50
CA LEU A 359 -1.32 15.43 -4.61
C LEU A 359 -2.54 14.56 -4.91
N ARG A 360 -3.22 14.07 -3.86
CA ARG A 360 -4.37 13.18 -4.02
C ARG A 360 -5.64 13.91 -4.46
N GLU A 361 -6.59 13.17 -4.99
CA GLU A 361 -7.95 13.66 -5.16
C GLU A 361 -8.60 13.96 -3.79
N ARG A 362 -9.52 14.94 -3.75
CA ARG A 362 -10.15 15.40 -2.50
C ARG A 362 -11.07 14.34 -1.91
N ASP A 363 -11.83 13.65 -2.75
CA ASP A 363 -12.87 12.73 -2.31
C ASP A 363 -12.32 11.37 -1.91
N PHE A 364 -12.95 10.78 -0.88
CA PHE A 364 -12.65 9.44 -0.44
C PHE A 364 -13.62 8.45 -1.10
N ALA A 365 -13.09 7.31 -1.53
CA ALA A 365 -13.89 6.20 -2.02
C ALA A 365 -13.92 5.07 -0.98
N TYR A 366 -15.12 4.54 -0.72
CA TYR A 366 -15.33 3.46 0.23
C TYR A 366 -15.98 2.26 -0.44
N THR A 367 -15.70 1.09 0.10
CA THR A 367 -16.43 -0.15 -0.18
C THR A 367 -17.36 -0.49 0.99
N LYS A 368 -18.21 -1.51 0.85
CA LYS A 368 -19.21 -1.82 1.89
C LYS A 368 -18.59 -2.37 3.18
N THR A 369 -17.49 -3.10 3.07
CA THR A 369 -16.86 -3.83 4.17
C THR A 369 -15.43 -4.22 3.80
N VAL A 370 -14.68 -4.82 4.73
CA VAL A 370 -13.39 -5.45 4.47
C VAL A 370 -13.49 -6.94 4.78
N LYS A 371 -13.56 -7.78 3.74
CA LYS A 371 -13.65 -9.24 3.85
C LYS A 371 -12.29 -9.93 3.80
N ALA A 372 -11.31 -9.30 3.14
CA ALA A 372 -9.98 -9.86 2.94
C ALA A 372 -8.90 -8.79 2.99
N ALA A 373 -7.67 -9.21 3.31
CA ALA A 373 -6.45 -8.46 3.17
C ALA A 373 -5.57 -9.12 2.10
N PHE A 374 -5.07 -8.33 1.15
CA PHE A 374 -4.05 -8.75 0.20
C PHE A 374 -2.69 -8.20 0.61
N LEU A 375 -1.71 -9.09 0.76
CA LEU A 375 -0.34 -8.71 1.03
C LEU A 375 0.40 -8.49 -0.28
N HIS A 376 1.16 -7.39 -0.30
CA HIS A 376 2.03 -6.95 -1.37
C HIS A 376 3.45 -6.73 -0.86
N HIS A 377 4.40 -6.69 -1.77
CA HIS A 377 5.68 -6.03 -1.56
C HIS A 377 5.76 -4.82 -2.51
N THR A 378 6.61 -3.85 -2.19
CA THR A 378 6.70 -2.63 -3.01
C THR A 378 7.73 -2.73 -4.14
N VAL A 379 8.52 -3.80 -4.17
CA VAL A 379 9.65 -4.04 -5.10
C VAL A 379 10.73 -2.94 -5.08
N THR A 380 10.65 -2.01 -4.16
CA THR A 380 11.58 -0.87 -4.04
C THR A 380 12.99 -1.23 -3.57
N GLY A 381 13.27 -2.52 -3.34
CA GLY A 381 14.55 -2.95 -2.77
C GLY A 381 14.58 -2.86 -1.24
N ASN A 382 15.62 -3.47 -0.62
CA ASN A 382 15.70 -3.65 0.83
C ASN A 382 16.79 -2.78 1.50
N LYS A 383 17.50 -1.94 0.72
CA LYS A 383 18.66 -1.18 1.20
C LYS A 383 18.31 0.15 1.90
N TYR A 384 17.06 0.40 2.25
CA TYR A 384 16.66 1.59 3.02
C TYR A 384 16.86 1.36 4.52
N ARG A 385 17.11 2.43 5.30
CA ARG A 385 17.03 2.41 6.77
C ARG A 385 15.59 2.65 7.21
N CYS A 386 15.19 2.16 8.40
CA CYS A 386 13.82 2.38 8.90
C CYS A 386 13.46 3.85 9.08
N SER A 387 14.43 4.70 9.41
CA SER A 387 14.24 6.16 9.39
C SER A 387 13.92 6.73 8.01
N GLN A 388 14.30 6.06 6.94
CA GLN A 388 13.99 6.46 5.56
C GLN A 388 12.63 5.93 5.06
N ALA A 389 11.93 5.08 5.83
CA ALA A 389 10.64 4.53 5.40
C ALA A 389 9.60 5.61 5.07
N PRO A 390 9.47 6.73 5.82
CA PRO A 390 8.63 7.85 5.43
C PRO A 390 8.99 8.44 4.06
N SER A 391 10.28 8.63 3.76
CA SER A 391 10.75 9.15 2.47
C SER A 391 10.47 8.16 1.33
N VAL A 392 10.68 6.85 1.55
CA VAL A 392 10.28 5.80 0.59
C VAL A 392 8.78 5.87 0.32
N LEU A 393 7.97 6.02 1.37
CA LEU A 393 6.51 6.06 1.25
C LEU A 393 6.03 7.33 0.51
N ARG A 394 6.63 8.51 0.81
CA ARG A 394 6.36 9.75 0.06
C ARG A 394 6.72 9.61 -1.42
N SER A 395 7.84 8.94 -1.71
CA SER A 395 8.26 8.70 -3.10
C SER A 395 7.29 7.77 -3.84
N ILE A 396 6.87 6.65 -3.23
CA ILE A 396 5.86 5.74 -3.79
C ILE A 396 4.54 6.48 -4.03
N TYR A 397 4.10 7.30 -3.06
CA TYR A 397 2.90 8.09 -3.17
C TYR A 397 2.95 9.07 -4.35
N ARG A 398 4.05 9.82 -4.50
CA ARG A 398 4.24 10.73 -5.63
C ARG A 398 4.30 9.97 -6.96
N TYR A 399 4.98 8.83 -7.00
CA TYR A 399 5.03 7.98 -8.18
C TYR A 399 3.64 7.49 -8.61
N HIS A 400 2.83 7.00 -7.66
CA HIS A 400 1.46 6.57 -7.95
C HIS A 400 0.60 7.72 -8.47
N VAL A 401 0.69 8.92 -7.88
CA VAL A 401 -0.19 10.02 -8.25
C VAL A 401 0.32 10.79 -9.47
N LYS A 402 1.61 11.18 -9.48
CA LYS A 402 2.16 12.06 -10.53
C LYS A 402 2.61 11.30 -11.77
N SER A 403 3.17 10.10 -11.59
CA SER A 403 3.72 9.31 -12.68
C SER A 403 2.70 8.33 -13.24
N SER A 404 2.07 7.50 -12.39
CA SER A 404 1.07 6.51 -12.80
C SER A 404 -0.34 7.06 -12.96
N GLY A 405 -0.63 8.30 -12.53
CA GLY A 405 -1.91 8.98 -12.73
C GLY A 405 -3.04 8.51 -11.80
N TRP A 406 -2.72 7.85 -10.68
CA TRP A 406 -3.71 7.38 -9.72
C TRP A 406 -4.23 8.51 -8.83
N ARG A 407 -5.41 8.31 -8.24
CA ARG A 407 -6.03 9.34 -7.38
C ARG A 407 -5.35 9.49 -6.01
N ASP A 408 -4.63 8.47 -5.53
CA ASP A 408 -3.88 8.44 -4.26
C ASP A 408 -2.90 7.26 -4.29
N ILE A 409 -2.12 7.06 -3.22
CA ILE A 409 -1.35 5.82 -3.04
C ILE A 409 -2.28 4.60 -3.12
N GLY A 410 -1.87 3.54 -3.82
CA GLY A 410 -2.73 2.38 -4.08
C GLY A 410 -3.08 1.55 -2.85
N TYR A 411 -2.15 1.43 -1.90
CA TYR A 411 -2.27 0.58 -0.73
C TYR A 411 -3.04 1.25 0.41
N ASN A 412 -3.86 0.48 1.13
CA ASN A 412 -4.53 0.99 2.33
C ASN A 412 -3.57 1.17 3.50
N PHE A 413 -2.55 0.32 3.59
CA PHE A 413 -1.50 0.39 4.61
C PHE A 413 -0.14 0.02 4.02
N ALA A 414 0.92 0.55 4.64
CA ALA A 414 2.26 0.09 4.42
C ALA A 414 2.89 -0.41 5.73
N VAL A 415 3.86 -1.31 5.63
CA VAL A 415 4.62 -1.85 6.77
C VAL A 415 6.08 -1.83 6.39
N ASP A 416 6.95 -1.26 7.22
CA ASP A 416 8.38 -1.28 7.00
C ASP A 416 9.06 -2.54 7.58
N LYS A 417 10.34 -2.70 7.30
CA LYS A 417 11.11 -3.86 7.78
C LYS A 417 11.32 -3.89 9.30
N CYS A 418 11.12 -2.77 9.99
CA CYS A 418 11.18 -2.65 11.45
C CYS A 418 9.84 -2.91 12.14
N GLY A 419 8.76 -3.05 11.37
CA GLY A 419 7.42 -3.33 11.87
C GLY A 419 6.59 -2.10 12.21
N ASN A 420 6.98 -0.92 11.75
CA ASN A 420 6.14 0.27 11.80
C ASN A 420 5.01 0.12 10.77
N ILE A 421 3.82 0.57 11.15
CA ILE A 421 2.61 0.52 10.34
C ILE A 421 2.23 1.94 9.94
N TYR A 422 2.00 2.15 8.67
CA TYR A 422 1.69 3.45 8.09
C TYR A 422 0.30 3.44 7.46
N GLU A 423 -0.47 4.50 7.71
CA GLU A 423 -1.67 4.79 6.93
C GLU A 423 -1.26 5.05 5.48
N GLY A 424 -1.87 4.36 4.54
CA GLY A 424 -1.64 4.54 3.11
C GLY A 424 -2.68 5.47 2.48
N ARG A 425 -3.63 4.90 1.72
CA ARG A 425 -4.71 5.64 1.05
C ARG A 425 -5.60 6.34 2.06
N ALA A 426 -5.85 7.62 1.81
CA ALA A 426 -6.67 8.49 2.66
C ALA A 426 -8.13 8.01 2.75
N GLY A 427 -8.80 8.36 3.85
CA GLY A 427 -10.20 8.02 4.09
C GLY A 427 -10.47 7.38 5.45
N GLY A 428 -9.42 7.25 6.29
CA GLY A 428 -9.51 6.77 7.66
C GLY A 428 -9.16 5.30 7.84
N VAL A 429 -8.24 5.04 8.77
CA VAL A 429 -7.66 3.70 8.98
C VAL A 429 -8.68 2.66 9.45
N ALA A 430 -9.75 3.06 10.16
CA ALA A 430 -10.82 2.17 10.60
C ALA A 430 -11.87 1.91 9.50
N LYS A 431 -12.00 2.81 8.51
CA LYS A 431 -13.04 2.76 7.47
C LYS A 431 -12.67 1.81 6.31
N PRO A 432 -13.68 1.25 5.60
CA PRO A 432 -13.43 0.35 4.47
C PRO A 432 -13.06 1.15 3.20
N VAL A 433 -11.89 1.79 3.20
CA VAL A 433 -11.41 2.60 2.07
C VAL A 433 -11.15 1.71 0.86
N LEU A 434 -11.68 2.10 -0.31
CA LEU A 434 -11.43 1.43 -1.58
C LEU A 434 -9.99 1.69 -2.03
N GLY A 435 -9.18 0.65 -2.14
CA GLY A 435 -7.80 0.71 -2.62
C GLY A 435 -7.68 0.60 -4.14
N ALA A 436 -6.43 0.65 -4.64
CA ALA A 436 -6.04 0.33 -5.99
C ALA A 436 -4.77 -0.54 -5.93
N HIS A 437 -4.90 -1.77 -5.42
CA HIS A 437 -3.77 -2.63 -5.05
C HIS A 437 -3.82 -4.02 -5.67
N THR A 438 -5.00 -4.53 -6.02
CA THR A 438 -5.18 -5.85 -6.65
C THR A 438 -6.26 -5.74 -7.71
N LEU A 439 -5.85 -5.62 -8.97
CA LEU A 439 -6.77 -5.50 -10.10
C LEU A 439 -7.80 -6.62 -10.08
N GLY A 440 -9.07 -6.24 -10.07
CA GLY A 440 -10.21 -7.16 -9.99
C GLY A 440 -10.66 -7.52 -8.57
N PHE A 441 -9.91 -7.15 -7.52
CA PHE A 441 -10.25 -7.50 -6.13
C PHE A 441 -10.09 -6.36 -5.12
N ASN A 442 -10.12 -5.10 -5.57
CA ASN A 442 -10.08 -3.94 -4.67
C ASN A 442 -11.36 -3.80 -3.83
N THR A 443 -12.50 -4.20 -4.38
CA THR A 443 -13.79 -4.11 -3.70
C THR A 443 -13.90 -5.10 -2.54
N ASN A 444 -14.27 -4.61 -1.35
CA ASN A 444 -14.40 -5.36 -0.09
C ASN A 444 -13.08 -6.01 0.38
N SER A 445 -11.97 -5.41 0.04
CA SER A 445 -10.63 -5.82 0.49
C SER A 445 -9.81 -4.63 0.96
N MET A 446 -8.64 -4.92 1.52
CA MET A 446 -7.60 -3.94 1.81
C MET A 446 -6.24 -4.46 1.33
N GLY A 447 -5.40 -3.57 0.82
CA GLY A 447 -4.02 -3.85 0.45
C GLY A 447 -3.04 -3.42 1.55
N ILE A 448 -2.10 -4.31 1.88
CA ILE A 448 -1.02 -4.05 2.82
C ILE A 448 0.30 -4.28 2.09
N ALA A 449 1.07 -3.23 1.85
CA ALA A 449 2.37 -3.31 1.21
C ALA A 449 3.50 -3.40 2.25
N VAL A 450 4.29 -4.47 2.21
CA VAL A 450 5.53 -4.55 2.98
C VAL A 450 6.64 -3.92 2.14
N ILE A 451 7.19 -2.81 2.64
CA ILE A 451 8.22 -2.03 1.92
C ILE A 451 9.46 -2.91 1.70
N GLY A 452 9.88 -3.05 0.46
CA GLY A 452 11.01 -3.86 0.05
C GLY A 452 10.69 -4.89 -1.03
N THR A 453 11.65 -5.79 -1.31
CA THR A 453 11.55 -6.86 -2.30
C THR A 453 11.75 -8.20 -1.61
N TYR A 454 10.75 -9.09 -1.70
CA TYR A 454 10.73 -10.36 -0.96
C TYR A 454 10.62 -11.60 -1.85
N THR A 455 11.09 -11.51 -3.06
CA THR A 455 11.20 -12.66 -3.97
C THR A 455 12.26 -13.65 -3.50
N SER A 456 13.47 -13.17 -3.22
CA SER A 456 14.60 -13.97 -2.71
C SER A 456 14.91 -13.70 -1.23
N ALA A 457 14.79 -12.44 -0.77
CA ALA A 457 15.04 -12.04 0.61
C ALA A 457 13.88 -12.43 1.53
N ALA A 458 14.19 -12.95 2.72
CA ALA A 458 13.18 -13.26 3.74
C ALA A 458 12.68 -11.96 4.40
N PRO A 459 11.36 -11.80 4.62
CA PRO A 459 10.84 -10.66 5.37
C PRO A 459 11.29 -10.76 6.84
N PRO A 460 11.67 -9.65 7.48
CA PRO A 460 11.96 -9.61 8.92
C PRO A 460 10.75 -10.04 9.76
N LYS A 461 11.03 -10.69 10.90
CA LYS A 461 9.97 -11.09 11.85
C LYS A 461 9.12 -9.91 12.31
N ALA A 462 9.72 -8.73 12.48
CA ALA A 462 9.02 -7.50 12.88
C ALA A 462 7.93 -7.12 11.86
N ALA A 463 8.23 -7.15 10.56
CA ALA A 463 7.26 -6.87 9.51
C ALA A 463 6.11 -7.90 9.49
N VAL A 464 6.41 -9.20 9.61
CA VAL A 464 5.37 -10.25 9.65
C VAL A 464 4.47 -10.10 10.88
N ASN A 465 5.04 -9.74 12.04
CA ASN A 465 4.30 -9.49 13.27
C ASN A 465 3.42 -8.23 13.14
N ALA A 466 3.92 -7.17 12.49
CA ALA A 466 3.13 -5.96 12.23
C ALA A 466 1.93 -6.26 11.32
N VAL A 467 2.13 -7.04 10.26
CA VAL A 467 1.02 -7.53 9.42
C VAL A 467 0.01 -8.31 10.25
N ALA A 468 0.45 -9.18 11.15
CA ALA A 468 -0.46 -9.96 12.01
C ALA A 468 -1.24 -9.07 12.98
N ARG A 469 -0.61 -8.07 13.61
CA ARG A 469 -1.27 -7.09 14.49
C ARG A 469 -2.29 -6.25 13.73
N LEU A 470 -1.88 -5.69 12.58
CA LEU A 470 -2.76 -4.89 11.73
C LEU A 470 -3.98 -5.68 11.26
N THR A 471 -3.78 -6.90 10.76
CA THR A 471 -4.87 -7.74 10.28
C THR A 471 -5.77 -8.25 11.40
N ALA A 472 -5.23 -8.52 12.59
CA ALA A 472 -6.04 -8.88 13.76
C ALA A 472 -7.03 -7.77 14.14
N TRP A 473 -6.57 -6.54 14.17
CA TRP A 473 -7.41 -5.38 14.44
C TRP A 473 -8.35 -5.09 13.26
N LYS A 474 -7.81 -4.79 12.10
CA LYS A 474 -8.59 -4.26 10.98
C LYS A 474 -9.64 -5.24 10.46
N LEU A 475 -9.30 -6.53 10.31
CA LEU A 475 -10.28 -7.56 9.92
C LEU A 475 -11.29 -7.82 11.04
N GLY A 476 -10.88 -7.68 12.30
CA GLY A 476 -11.75 -7.81 13.46
C GLY A 476 -12.86 -6.77 13.51
N LEU A 477 -12.58 -5.51 13.09
CA LEU A 477 -13.59 -4.45 12.96
C LEU A 477 -14.75 -4.86 12.04
N PHE A 478 -14.50 -5.76 11.09
CA PHE A 478 -15.49 -6.26 10.12
C PHE A 478 -15.88 -7.74 10.37
N GLY A 479 -15.55 -8.30 11.54
CA GLY A 479 -15.91 -9.66 11.95
C GLY A 479 -15.21 -10.78 11.19
N ALA A 480 -14.22 -10.46 10.35
CA ALA A 480 -13.55 -11.45 9.50
C ALA A 480 -12.53 -12.30 10.29
N ASN A 481 -12.59 -13.63 10.12
CA ASN A 481 -11.67 -14.58 10.75
C ASN A 481 -10.38 -14.71 9.94
N PRO A 482 -9.21 -14.33 10.48
CA PRO A 482 -7.91 -14.37 9.76
C PRO A 482 -7.51 -15.76 9.22
N ARG A 483 -7.92 -16.85 9.89
CA ARG A 483 -7.70 -18.23 9.43
C ARG A 483 -8.74 -18.71 8.41
N GLY A 484 -9.83 -17.96 8.26
CA GLY A 484 -10.95 -18.35 7.41
C GLY A 484 -10.70 -18.13 5.92
N LYS A 485 -11.72 -18.48 5.16
CA LYS A 485 -11.85 -18.15 3.74
C LYS A 485 -13.11 -17.32 3.53
N THR A 486 -13.11 -16.49 2.51
CA THR A 486 -14.23 -15.65 2.11
C THR A 486 -14.43 -15.69 0.62
N TYR A 487 -15.59 -15.21 0.16
CA TYR A 487 -15.86 -15.06 -1.27
C TYR A 487 -15.78 -13.58 -1.64
N LEU A 488 -14.95 -13.28 -2.65
CA LEU A 488 -14.93 -12.01 -3.35
C LEU A 488 -15.42 -12.21 -4.79
N LYS A 489 -16.04 -11.16 -5.35
CA LYS A 489 -16.46 -11.14 -6.75
C LYS A 489 -15.38 -10.43 -7.56
N SER A 490 -14.84 -11.10 -8.57
CA SER A 490 -13.82 -10.51 -9.45
C SER A 490 -14.39 -9.35 -10.26
N GLY A 491 -13.66 -8.23 -10.28
CA GLY A 491 -13.88 -7.10 -11.19
C GLY A 491 -13.29 -7.32 -12.59
N GLY A 492 -12.56 -8.42 -12.79
CA GLY A 492 -11.81 -8.75 -14.00
C GLY A 492 -10.30 -8.68 -13.78
N GLY A 493 -9.56 -9.58 -14.42
CA GLY A 493 -8.11 -9.69 -14.36
C GLY A 493 -7.65 -10.92 -15.14
N ASN A 494 -6.34 -11.18 -15.15
CA ASN A 494 -5.75 -12.26 -15.93
C ASN A 494 -5.98 -13.66 -15.32
N LEU A 495 -6.31 -13.75 -14.01
CA LEU A 495 -6.53 -15.01 -13.32
C LEU A 495 -8.03 -15.37 -13.24
N TYR A 496 -8.89 -14.37 -13.10
CA TYR A 496 -10.33 -14.57 -12.95
C TYR A 496 -11.15 -13.59 -13.80
N ARG A 497 -12.11 -14.12 -14.55
CA ARG A 497 -13.02 -13.30 -15.36
C ARG A 497 -13.92 -12.44 -14.47
N LYS A 498 -14.31 -11.26 -14.96
CA LYS A 498 -15.26 -10.36 -14.30
C LYS A 498 -16.55 -11.10 -13.90
N GLY A 499 -16.98 -10.88 -12.67
CA GLY A 499 -18.19 -11.50 -12.12
C GLY A 499 -17.98 -12.84 -11.41
N THR A 500 -16.82 -13.50 -11.57
CA THR A 500 -16.52 -14.78 -10.92
C THR A 500 -16.47 -14.62 -9.39
N LYS A 501 -17.19 -15.48 -8.66
CA LYS A 501 -17.08 -15.60 -7.20
C LYS A 501 -15.88 -16.49 -6.86
N VAL A 502 -14.86 -15.90 -6.27
CA VAL A 502 -13.60 -16.57 -5.96
C VAL A 502 -13.49 -16.79 -4.45
N ARG A 503 -13.19 -18.02 -4.03
CA ARG A 503 -12.99 -18.38 -2.62
C ARG A 503 -11.52 -18.18 -2.26
N LEU A 504 -11.22 -17.13 -1.49
CA LEU A 504 -9.88 -16.73 -1.08
C LEU A 504 -9.70 -16.90 0.42
N HIS A 505 -8.45 -17.02 0.88
CA HIS A 505 -8.14 -16.81 2.30
C HIS A 505 -8.45 -15.37 2.69
N VAL A 506 -8.89 -15.16 3.93
CA VAL A 506 -9.14 -13.82 4.48
C VAL A 506 -7.85 -12.98 4.51
N ILE A 507 -6.69 -13.62 4.71
CA ILE A 507 -5.39 -13.00 4.47
C ILE A 507 -4.76 -13.73 3.29
N SER A 508 -4.70 -13.09 2.14
CA SER A 508 -4.18 -13.60 0.87
C SER A 508 -2.92 -12.83 0.45
N GLY A 509 -2.15 -13.36 -0.46
CA GLY A 509 -1.14 -12.61 -1.20
C GLY A 509 -1.75 -12.06 -2.50
N HIS A 510 -1.14 -11.06 -3.09
CA HIS A 510 -1.59 -10.51 -4.37
C HIS A 510 -1.78 -11.60 -5.43
N ARG A 511 -0.86 -12.55 -5.52
CA ARG A 511 -0.89 -13.69 -6.45
C ARG A 511 -2.10 -14.63 -6.31
N ASP A 512 -2.85 -14.53 -5.22
CA ASP A 512 -4.10 -15.30 -5.07
C ASP A 512 -5.26 -14.66 -5.83
N GLY A 513 -5.16 -13.36 -6.19
CA GLY A 513 -6.17 -12.62 -6.95
C GLY A 513 -5.77 -12.32 -8.39
N PHE A 514 -4.49 -12.27 -8.68
CA PHE A 514 -3.93 -11.95 -9.98
C PHE A 514 -2.69 -12.81 -10.26
N ALA A 515 -2.42 -13.20 -11.50
CA ALA A 515 -1.21 -13.96 -11.83
C ALA A 515 0.01 -13.02 -11.82
N THR A 516 0.71 -12.97 -10.70
CA THR A 516 1.87 -12.12 -10.42
C THR A 516 2.83 -12.80 -9.44
N GLU A 517 4.07 -12.35 -9.39
CA GLU A 517 5.05 -12.78 -8.38
C GLU A 517 4.86 -12.09 -7.01
N CYS A 518 4.09 -10.98 -6.97
CA CYS A 518 3.79 -10.26 -5.72
C CYS A 518 2.97 -11.15 -4.74
N PRO A 519 3.27 -11.17 -3.46
CA PRO A 519 4.21 -10.35 -2.67
C PRO A 519 5.65 -10.89 -2.60
N GLY A 520 6.08 -11.68 -3.56
CA GLY A 520 7.32 -12.40 -3.55
C GLY A 520 7.24 -13.71 -2.73
N ARG A 521 7.87 -14.78 -3.23
CA ARG A 521 7.73 -16.15 -2.67
C ARG A 521 8.08 -16.23 -1.18
N ARG A 522 9.03 -15.43 -0.70
CA ARG A 522 9.50 -15.47 0.69
C ARG A 522 8.50 -14.83 1.66
N LEU A 523 7.85 -13.73 1.28
CA LEU A 523 6.78 -13.13 2.07
C LEU A 523 5.49 -13.96 1.97
N TYR A 524 5.16 -14.45 0.78
CA TYR A 524 4.02 -15.35 0.59
C TYR A 524 4.10 -16.60 1.50
N GLY A 525 5.27 -17.19 1.64
CA GLY A 525 5.51 -18.31 2.55
C GLY A 525 5.28 -18.00 4.03
N LYS A 526 5.14 -16.71 4.43
CA LYS A 526 4.83 -16.28 5.80
C LYS A 526 3.34 -16.04 6.06
N LEU A 527 2.47 -16.13 5.03
CA LEU A 527 1.04 -15.90 5.20
C LEU A 527 0.38 -16.85 6.21
N GLY A 528 0.79 -18.11 6.25
CA GLY A 528 0.31 -19.07 7.27
C GLY A 528 0.62 -18.63 8.69
N THR A 529 1.84 -18.15 8.93
CA THR A 529 2.27 -17.59 10.22
C THR A 529 1.47 -16.34 10.58
N ALA A 530 1.28 -15.41 9.61
CA ALA A 530 0.50 -14.20 9.82
C ALA A 530 -0.97 -14.51 10.16
N ARG A 531 -1.61 -15.46 9.43
CA ARG A 531 -3.00 -15.91 9.71
C ARG A 531 -3.13 -16.46 11.12
N ALA A 532 -2.22 -17.34 11.52
CA ALA A 532 -2.25 -17.96 12.85
C ALA A 532 -2.05 -16.94 13.97
N ALA A 533 -1.07 -16.03 13.81
CA ALA A 533 -0.79 -14.99 14.79
C ALA A 533 -1.95 -13.99 14.89
N SER A 534 -2.51 -13.55 13.75
CA SER A 534 -3.65 -12.64 13.69
C SER A 534 -4.90 -13.23 14.39
N ALA A 535 -5.21 -14.49 14.15
CA ALA A 535 -6.34 -15.17 14.80
C ALA A 535 -6.15 -15.27 16.33
N ARG A 536 -4.95 -15.65 16.80
CA ARG A 536 -4.66 -15.65 18.25
C ARG A 536 -4.86 -14.27 18.88
N LEU A 537 -4.43 -13.21 18.21
CA LEU A 537 -4.63 -11.83 18.69
C LEU A 537 -6.11 -11.46 18.74
N GLN A 538 -6.96 -12.01 17.87
CA GLN A 538 -8.42 -11.85 17.93
C GLN A 538 -9.06 -12.71 19.04
N GLY A 539 -8.37 -13.70 19.61
CA GLY A 539 -8.94 -14.68 20.53
C GLY A 539 -9.64 -15.85 19.82
N ARG A 540 -9.17 -16.23 18.59
CA ARG A 540 -9.66 -17.34 17.77
C ARG A 540 -8.65 -18.47 17.62
#